data_690790a7ae7a752040bb78e7ff35ad1f
#
_entry.id   690790a7ae7a752040bb78e7ff35ad1f
#
_cell.length_a   1.000
_cell.length_b   1.000
_cell.length_c   1.000
_cell.angle_alpha   90.00
_cell.angle_beta   90.00
_cell.angle_gamma   90.00
#
_symmetry.space_group_name_H-M   'P 1'
#
loop_
_entity.id
_entity.type
_entity.pdbx_description
1 polymer ?
#
loop_
_entity_poly.entity_id
_entity_poly.type
_entity_poly.pdbx_seq_one_letter_code
_entity_poly.pdbx_strand_id
1 'polypeptide(L)'
;MALILDGYNLIGALDRYRAAGTLDAARDLLINDALKAAGWTGRPLIVVFDAHRGSEPERVESRAGGAVRVIYSAAGESADDVIERLLSRLDGSATIYTADFALQRTALAR
;
A
#
# COMPACT_ATOMS: atom_id res chain seq x y z
N MET A 1 0.34 6.35 -14.41
CA MET A 1 -0.68 6.14 -13.39
C MET A 1 -0.18 5.16 -12.35
N ALA A 2 -0.26 5.50 -11.08
CA ALA A 2 0.25 4.67 -9.98
C ALA A 2 -0.84 3.76 -9.42
N LEU A 3 -0.43 2.59 -8.90
CA LEU A 3 -1.28 1.71 -8.11
C LEU A 3 -0.90 1.87 -6.64
N ILE A 4 -1.90 2.04 -5.79
CA ILE A 4 -1.68 2.17 -4.34
C ILE A 4 -2.38 1.02 -3.64
N LEU A 5 -1.65 0.29 -2.78
CA LEU A 5 -2.18 -0.81 -1.99
C LEU A 5 -2.22 -0.40 -0.52
N ASP A 6 -3.40 -0.56 0.11
CA ASP A 6 -3.55 -0.43 1.56
C ASP A 6 -3.15 -1.78 2.18
N GLY A 7 -1.90 -1.87 2.64
CA GLY A 7 -1.26 -3.14 2.94
C GLY A 7 -1.97 -3.98 3.99
N TYR A 8 -2.16 -3.45 5.21
CA TYR A 8 -2.79 -4.25 6.27
C TYR A 8 -4.28 -4.49 6.03
N ASN A 9 -4.93 -3.60 5.31
CA ASN A 9 -6.32 -3.81 4.94
C ASN A 9 -6.44 -5.04 4.01
N LEU A 10 -5.57 -5.14 3.01
CA LEU A 10 -5.53 -6.29 2.13
C LEU A 10 -5.12 -7.58 2.85
N ILE A 11 -4.12 -7.49 3.74
CA ILE A 11 -3.67 -8.64 4.53
C ILE A 11 -4.82 -9.18 5.38
N GLY A 12 -5.60 -8.30 6.00
CA GLY A 12 -6.73 -8.72 6.83
C GLY A 12 -7.91 -9.27 6.06
N ALA A 13 -8.07 -8.88 4.80
CA ALA A 13 -9.24 -9.24 4.00
C ALA A 13 -9.06 -10.50 3.15
N LEU A 14 -7.83 -10.83 2.76
CA LEU A 14 -7.57 -11.91 1.80
C LEU A 14 -6.96 -13.13 2.48
N ASP A 15 -7.56 -14.29 2.26
CA ASP A 15 -7.10 -15.56 2.84
C ASP A 15 -5.65 -15.89 2.52
N ARG A 16 -5.21 -15.52 1.31
CA ARG A 16 -3.85 -15.73 0.87
C ARG A 16 -2.82 -15.16 1.87
N TYR A 17 -3.06 -13.97 2.37
CA TYR A 17 -2.13 -13.31 3.30
C TYR A 17 -2.33 -13.79 4.74
N ARG A 18 -3.56 -14.04 5.13
CA ARG A 18 -3.83 -14.59 6.47
C ARG A 18 -3.21 -15.97 6.65
N ALA A 19 -3.14 -16.76 5.59
CA ALA A 19 -2.55 -18.08 5.61
C ALA A 19 -1.02 -18.07 5.74
N ALA A 20 -0.37 -16.92 5.64
CA ALA A 20 1.09 -16.82 5.75
C ALA A 20 1.62 -17.11 7.16
N GLY A 21 0.77 -17.07 8.17
CA GLY A 21 1.10 -17.50 9.54
C GLY A 21 1.58 -16.40 10.46
N THR A 22 2.39 -15.46 9.98
CA THR A 22 2.85 -14.29 10.75
C THR A 22 2.61 -13.02 9.97
N LEU A 23 2.60 -11.89 10.68
CA LEU A 23 2.43 -10.61 10.03
C LEU A 23 3.62 -10.27 9.14
N ASP A 24 4.84 -10.59 9.59
CA ASP A 24 6.04 -10.37 8.78
C ASP A 24 5.99 -11.17 7.47
N ALA A 25 5.61 -12.44 7.54
CA ALA A 25 5.45 -13.27 6.35
C ALA A 25 4.36 -12.75 5.42
N ALA A 26 3.25 -12.26 5.98
CA ALA A 26 2.18 -11.68 5.19
C ALA A 26 2.64 -10.41 4.46
N ARG A 27 3.39 -9.54 5.13
CA ARG A 27 3.95 -8.34 4.49
C ARG A 27 4.89 -8.72 3.34
N ASP A 28 5.79 -9.67 3.57
CA ASP A 28 6.72 -10.12 2.54
C ASP A 28 5.99 -10.69 1.33
N LEU A 29 4.95 -11.49 1.57
CA LEU A 29 4.14 -12.05 0.49
C LEU A 29 3.45 -10.97 -0.31
N LEU A 30 2.86 -9.97 0.35
CA LEU A 30 2.22 -8.86 -0.31
C LEU A 30 3.20 -8.04 -1.14
N ILE A 31 4.39 -7.78 -0.61
CA ILE A 31 5.43 -7.04 -1.34
C ILE A 31 5.87 -7.83 -2.58
N ASN A 32 6.04 -9.14 -2.46
CA ASN A 32 6.36 -9.99 -3.60
C ASN A 32 5.27 -9.97 -4.66
N ASP A 33 4.01 -10.01 -4.25
CA ASP A 33 2.88 -9.90 -5.19
C ASP A 33 2.87 -8.53 -5.87
N ALA A 34 3.20 -7.47 -5.12
CA ALA A 34 3.30 -6.12 -5.67
C ALA A 34 4.41 -6.02 -6.72
N LEU A 35 5.56 -6.66 -6.48
CA LEU A 35 6.66 -6.69 -7.45
C LEU A 35 6.22 -7.36 -8.76
N LYS A 36 5.49 -8.46 -8.67
CA LYS A 36 4.96 -9.14 -9.85
C LYS A 36 3.96 -8.27 -10.59
N ALA A 37 3.05 -7.62 -9.86
CA ALA A 37 2.05 -6.75 -10.46
C ALA A 37 2.69 -5.55 -11.17
N ALA A 38 3.72 -4.95 -10.58
CA ALA A 38 4.45 -3.86 -11.20
C ALA A 38 5.12 -4.32 -12.49
N GLY A 39 5.69 -5.53 -12.50
CA GLY A 39 6.30 -6.09 -13.70
C GLY A 39 5.30 -6.35 -14.83
N TRP A 40 4.11 -6.83 -14.48
CA TRP A 40 3.07 -7.13 -15.47
C TRP A 40 2.42 -5.88 -16.04
N THR A 41 2.13 -4.90 -15.18
CA THR A 41 1.39 -3.71 -15.58
C THR A 41 2.28 -2.61 -16.14
N GLY A 42 3.57 -2.63 -15.83
CA GLY A 42 4.49 -1.54 -16.15
C GLY A 42 4.19 -0.25 -15.38
N ARG A 43 3.35 -0.30 -14.35
CA ARG A 43 2.92 0.87 -13.58
C ARG A 43 3.62 0.93 -12.23
N PRO A 44 4.02 2.12 -11.77
CA PRO A 44 4.56 2.25 -10.43
C PRO A 44 3.54 1.79 -9.39
N LEU A 45 4.01 1.10 -8.34
CA LEU A 45 3.16 0.56 -7.31
C LEU A 45 3.66 1.02 -5.94
N ILE A 46 2.74 1.44 -5.09
CA ILE A 46 3.04 1.91 -3.73
C ILE A 46 2.23 1.06 -2.75
N VAL A 47 2.92 0.42 -1.81
CA VAL A 47 2.28 -0.32 -0.72
C VAL A 47 2.40 0.53 0.53
N VAL A 48 1.28 0.80 1.20
CA VAL A 48 1.26 1.61 2.41
C VAL A 48 0.89 0.72 3.60
N PHE A 49 1.76 0.71 4.62
CA PHE A 49 1.50 0.00 5.87
C PHE A 49 1.29 1.00 7.00
N ASP A 50 0.22 0.77 7.77
CA ASP A 50 -0.10 1.58 8.94
C ASP A 50 0.87 1.24 10.09
N ALA A 51 1.62 2.23 10.54
CA ALA A 51 2.54 2.11 11.66
C ALA A 51 2.25 3.18 12.74
N HIS A 52 1.00 3.64 12.85
CA HIS A 52 0.64 4.76 13.72
C HIS A 52 0.94 4.51 15.20
N ARG A 53 0.97 3.24 15.63
CA ARG A 53 1.25 2.87 17.03
C ARG A 53 2.75 2.77 17.32
N GLY A 54 3.59 2.87 16.30
CA GLY A 54 5.04 2.89 16.49
C GLY A 54 5.52 4.23 17.02
N SER A 55 6.83 4.36 17.20
CA SER A 55 7.47 5.59 17.63
C SER A 55 8.37 6.18 16.54
N GLU A 56 8.36 5.59 15.36
CA GLU A 56 9.26 5.95 14.28
C GLU A 56 8.66 7.00 13.35
N PRO A 57 9.49 7.81 12.68
CA PRO A 57 9.00 8.66 11.60
C PRO A 57 8.60 7.83 10.39
N GLU A 58 7.99 8.47 9.41
CA GLU A 58 7.66 7.82 8.14
C GLU A 58 8.91 7.19 7.54
N ARG A 59 8.76 5.97 7.04
CA ARG A 59 9.85 5.23 6.39
C ARG A 59 9.42 4.81 5.00
N VAL A 60 10.29 5.05 4.02
CA VAL A 60 10.05 4.67 2.62
C VAL A 60 11.17 3.74 2.17
N GLU A 61 10.79 2.59 1.64
CA GLU A 61 11.72 1.62 1.05
C GLU A 61 11.41 1.47 -0.44
N SER A 62 12.43 1.54 -1.27
CA SER A 62 12.28 1.33 -2.71
C SER A 62 12.73 -0.07 -3.09
N ARG A 63 11.98 -0.70 -3.98
CA ARG A 63 12.28 -2.02 -4.52
C ARG A 63 12.27 -1.95 -6.05
N ALA A 64 13.06 -2.83 -6.69
CA ALA A 64 13.12 -2.93 -8.15
C ALA A 64 13.36 -1.57 -8.84
N GLY A 65 14.33 -0.80 -8.33
CA GLY A 65 14.70 0.48 -8.92
C GLY A 65 13.63 1.57 -8.79
N GLY A 66 12.72 1.42 -7.81
CA GLY A 66 11.64 2.38 -7.60
C GLY A 66 10.31 1.97 -8.24
N ALA A 67 10.24 0.83 -8.91
CA ALA A 67 8.99 0.32 -9.47
C ALA A 67 7.97 0.00 -8.37
N VAL A 68 8.45 -0.40 -7.20
CA VAL A 68 7.62 -0.60 -6.00
C VAL A 68 8.22 0.21 -4.86
N ARG A 69 7.38 1.01 -4.21
CA ARG A 69 7.74 1.70 -2.97
C ARG A 69 6.87 1.18 -1.85
N VAL A 70 7.50 0.95 -0.70
CA VAL A 70 6.81 0.52 0.52
C VAL A 70 6.90 1.66 1.51
N ILE A 71 5.76 2.18 1.96
CA ILE A 71 5.70 3.30 2.89
C ILE A 71 5.10 2.81 4.20
N TYR A 72 5.82 3.03 5.30
CA TYR A 72 5.32 2.83 6.66
C TYR A 72 4.95 4.20 7.21
N SER A 73 3.71 4.38 7.65
CA SER A 73 3.25 5.68 8.16
C SER A 73 4.03 6.08 9.42
N ALA A 74 4.09 7.39 9.67
CA ALA A 74 4.73 7.92 10.87
C ALA A 74 3.91 7.58 12.12
N ALA A 75 4.55 7.64 13.29
CA ALA A 75 3.85 7.56 14.57
C ALA A 75 2.70 8.57 14.60
N GLY A 76 1.52 8.09 14.97
CA GLY A 76 0.31 8.94 15.02
C GLY A 76 -0.37 9.17 13.68
N GLU A 77 0.18 8.64 12.58
CA GLU A 77 -0.38 8.78 11.24
C GLU A 77 -0.89 7.43 10.74
N SER A 78 -2.11 7.40 10.20
CA SER A 78 -2.68 6.16 9.66
C SER A 78 -2.28 5.96 8.19
N ALA A 79 -2.51 4.74 7.67
CA ALA A 79 -2.35 4.47 6.25
C ALA A 79 -3.30 5.35 5.42
N ASP A 80 -4.52 5.59 5.90
CA ASP A 80 -5.48 6.47 5.21
C ASP A 80 -4.92 7.87 5.03
N ASP A 81 -4.25 8.41 6.04
CA ASP A 81 -3.62 9.73 5.96
C ASP A 81 -2.56 9.78 4.88
N VAL A 82 -1.73 8.74 4.80
CA VAL A 82 -0.68 8.63 3.76
C VAL A 82 -1.31 8.54 2.38
N ILE A 83 -2.32 7.71 2.22
CA ILE A 83 -3.01 7.50 0.93
C ILE A 83 -3.66 8.80 0.46
N GLU A 84 -4.34 9.51 1.35
CA GLU A 84 -4.93 10.82 1.03
C GLU A 84 -3.88 11.80 0.51
N ARG A 85 -2.73 11.86 1.18
CA ARG A 85 -1.64 12.73 0.77
C ARG A 85 -1.07 12.35 -0.60
N LEU A 86 -0.93 11.03 -0.85
CA LEU A 86 -0.46 10.53 -2.14
C LEU A 86 -1.44 10.86 -3.26
N LEU A 87 -2.74 10.70 -3.02
CA LEU A 87 -3.76 11.03 -4.02
C LEU A 87 -3.70 12.51 -4.42
N SER A 88 -3.47 13.39 -3.45
CA SER A 88 -3.32 14.81 -3.72
C SER A 88 -2.12 15.09 -4.61
N ARG A 89 -1.00 14.42 -4.36
CA ARG A 89 0.24 14.60 -5.13
C ARG A 89 0.16 14.01 -6.53
N LEU A 90 -0.60 12.92 -6.69
CA LEU A 90 -0.71 12.21 -7.96
C LEU A 90 -1.80 12.80 -8.86
N ASP A 91 -2.43 13.87 -8.42
CA ASP A 91 -3.41 14.63 -9.20
C ASP A 91 -4.53 13.74 -9.76
N GLY A 92 -4.99 12.80 -8.95
CA GLY A 92 -6.08 11.91 -9.31
C GLY A 92 -5.70 10.76 -10.25
N SER A 93 -4.44 10.64 -10.65
CA SER A 93 -4.02 9.58 -11.57
C SER A 93 -3.53 8.34 -10.82
N ALA A 94 -4.33 7.85 -9.87
CA ALA A 94 -4.00 6.67 -9.09
C ALA A 94 -5.21 5.74 -8.95
N THR A 95 -4.93 4.45 -8.83
CA THR A 95 -5.94 3.44 -8.49
C THR A 95 -5.56 2.84 -7.14
N ILE A 96 -6.51 2.76 -6.23
CA ILE A 96 -6.29 2.18 -4.90
C ILE A 96 -6.90 0.79 -4.83
N TYR A 97 -6.13 -0.18 -4.37
CA TYR A 97 -6.60 -1.51 -4.03
C TYR A 97 -6.65 -1.66 -2.51
N THR A 98 -7.84 -1.80 -1.97
CA THR A 98 -8.08 -1.95 -0.55
C THR A 98 -9.37 -2.74 -0.35
N ALA A 99 -9.53 -3.37 0.82
CA ALA A 99 -10.79 -3.96 1.22
C ALA A 99 -11.78 -2.90 1.73
N ASP A 100 -11.35 -1.67 1.93
CA ASP A 100 -12.24 -0.57 2.30
C ASP A 100 -12.91 -0.03 1.04
N PHE A 101 -14.16 -0.45 0.86
CA PHE A 101 -14.93 -0.10 -0.33
C PHE A 101 -15.13 1.42 -0.48
N ALA A 102 -15.31 2.12 0.63
CA ALA A 102 -15.54 3.56 0.58
C ALA A 102 -14.29 4.30 0.07
N LEU A 103 -13.11 3.94 0.58
CA LEU A 103 -11.86 4.52 0.13
C LEU A 103 -11.58 4.19 -1.34
N GLN A 104 -11.83 2.95 -1.74
CA GLN A 104 -11.68 2.50 -3.10
C GLN A 104 -12.57 3.29 -4.06
N ARG A 105 -13.81 3.54 -3.70
CA ARG A 105 -14.74 4.34 -4.49
C ARG A 105 -14.23 5.79 -4.64
N THR A 106 -13.72 6.36 -3.57
CA THR A 106 -13.17 7.72 -3.61
C THR A 106 -12.03 7.81 -4.62
N ALA A 107 -11.14 6.82 -4.63
CA ALA A 107 -10.03 6.77 -5.58
C ALA A 107 -10.50 6.66 -7.02
N LEU A 108 -11.49 5.82 -7.28
CA LEU A 108 -12.02 5.61 -8.63
C LEU A 108 -12.81 6.82 -9.14
N ALA A 109 -13.33 7.65 -8.26
CA ALA A 109 -14.09 8.84 -8.63
C ALA A 109 -13.21 10.02 -9.07
N ARG A 110 -11.91 9.93 -8.89
CA ARG A 110 -10.97 11.01 -9.24
C ARG A 110 -10.63 11.01 -10.74
#